data_1182ef36d83a2b720714261669ccbfa8
#
_entry.id   1182ef36d83a2b720714261669ccbfa8
#
_cell.length_a   1.000
_cell.length_b   1.000
_cell.length_c   1.000
_cell.angle_alpha   90.00
_cell.angle_beta   90.00
_cell.angle_gamma   90.00
#
_symmetry.space_group_name_H-M   'P 1'
#
loop_
_entity.id
_entity.type
_entity.pdbx_description
1 polymer ?
#
loop_
_entity_poly.entity_id
_entity_poly.type
_entity_poly.pdbx_seq_one_letter_code
_entity_poly.pdbx_strand_id
1 'polypeptide(L)'
;MSEYNISTIMMYNSGGAKEYIGHKEIDPETDKWERLFKYVERQLNGNKNKKIIELGSGCGQLAYMLQVAGYNVVATDIVDDFLNEQKSIGINNVVKYNFLTDNYDDLFDTKADLIISWRNPHLDMDDMKKLFDVAYHNLNDNGLFIINFQNTLVHPDAEVLENGTKYNYKILEDKQTKEKRFYAYYSKEDIDTLRAGLFDVQEYHNEGGKDQLNWHVLTLKKTK
;
A
#
# COMPACT_ATOMS: atom_id res chain seq x y z
N MET A 1 -12.25 5.53 9.25
CA MET A 1 -12.24 4.44 8.23
C MET A 1 -13.58 4.48 7.53
N SER A 2 -13.58 4.62 6.22
CA SER A 2 -14.79 4.70 5.41
C SER A 2 -15.53 3.37 5.34
N GLU A 3 -16.83 3.39 4.99
CA GLU A 3 -17.63 2.18 4.76
C GLU A 3 -17.07 1.33 3.60
N TYR A 4 -16.45 1.97 2.61
CA TYR A 4 -15.83 1.32 1.45
C TYR A 4 -14.61 0.48 1.85
N ASN A 5 -13.81 0.98 2.78
CA ASN A 5 -12.68 0.26 3.32
C ASN A 5 -13.14 -0.90 4.22
N ILE A 6 -14.18 -0.68 5.03
CA ILE A 6 -14.80 -1.74 5.83
C ILE A 6 -15.28 -2.88 4.93
N SER A 7 -15.98 -2.58 3.83
CA SER A 7 -16.47 -3.62 2.90
C SER A 7 -15.33 -4.43 2.29
N THR A 8 -14.22 -3.79 1.93
CA THR A 8 -13.03 -4.47 1.41
C THR A 8 -12.38 -5.39 2.44
N ILE A 9 -12.28 -4.94 3.70
CA ILE A 9 -11.76 -5.76 4.81
C ILE A 9 -12.67 -6.98 5.02
N MET A 10 -13.99 -6.78 5.03
CA MET A 10 -14.95 -7.86 5.19
C MET A 10 -14.83 -8.89 4.07
N MET A 11 -14.64 -8.45 2.83
CA MET A 11 -14.42 -9.33 1.68
C MET A 11 -13.18 -10.21 1.89
N TYR A 12 -12.05 -9.62 2.29
CA TYR A 12 -10.84 -10.41 2.54
C TYR A 12 -11.01 -11.40 3.70
N ASN A 13 -11.70 -10.99 4.77
CA ASN A 13 -11.98 -11.86 5.91
C ASN A 13 -13.00 -12.97 5.61
N SER A 14 -13.86 -12.80 4.60
CA SER A 14 -14.85 -13.81 4.19
C SER A 14 -14.31 -14.89 3.23
N GLY A 15 -13.01 -14.87 2.94
CA GLY A 15 -12.32 -15.87 2.12
C GLY A 15 -11.51 -15.31 0.96
N GLY A 16 -11.71 -14.03 0.60
CA GLY A 16 -10.98 -13.39 -0.50
C GLY A 16 -9.45 -13.38 -0.31
N ALA A 17 -8.96 -13.34 0.94
CA ALA A 17 -7.54 -13.45 1.21
C ALA A 17 -6.99 -14.84 0.85
N LYS A 18 -7.70 -15.92 1.18
CA LYS A 18 -7.30 -17.29 0.85
C LYS A 18 -7.27 -17.53 -0.65
N GLU A 19 -8.25 -16.99 -1.36
CA GLU A 19 -8.27 -17.05 -2.83
C GLU A 19 -7.06 -16.30 -3.40
N TYR A 20 -6.78 -15.09 -2.93
CA TYR A 20 -5.62 -14.30 -3.36
C TYR A 20 -4.29 -15.04 -3.08
N ILE A 21 -4.15 -15.67 -1.92
CA ILE A 21 -2.98 -16.50 -1.56
C ILE A 21 -2.86 -17.69 -2.51
N GLY A 22 -3.98 -18.38 -2.81
CA GLY A 22 -4.00 -19.53 -3.73
C GLY A 22 -3.61 -19.20 -5.17
N HIS A 23 -3.86 -17.98 -5.63
CA HIS A 23 -3.46 -17.52 -6.97
C HIS A 23 -2.00 -17.04 -7.05
N LYS A 24 -1.32 -16.87 -5.92
CA LYS A 24 0.06 -16.37 -5.84
C LYS A 24 1.08 -17.26 -6.61
N GLU A 25 0.86 -18.57 -6.66
CA GLU A 25 1.75 -19.50 -7.37
C GLU A 25 1.64 -19.43 -8.91
N ILE A 26 0.59 -18.80 -9.42
CA ILE A 26 0.27 -18.71 -10.85
C ILE A 26 0.61 -17.31 -11.42
N ASP A 27 1.02 -16.37 -10.54
CA ASP A 27 1.21 -14.98 -10.94
C ASP A 27 2.54 -14.79 -11.71
N PRO A 28 2.50 -14.48 -13.01
CA PRO A 28 3.68 -14.10 -13.78
C PRO A 28 4.27 -12.75 -13.36
N GLU A 29 3.80 -12.15 -12.27
CA GLU A 29 4.23 -10.85 -11.75
C GLU A 29 5.54 -10.89 -10.92
N THR A 30 6.33 -11.97 -10.97
CA THR A 30 7.64 -12.03 -10.28
C THR A 30 8.50 -10.83 -10.64
N ASP A 31 8.54 -10.44 -11.90
CA ASP A 31 9.27 -9.26 -12.39
C ASP A 31 8.84 -7.96 -11.74
N LYS A 32 7.57 -7.85 -11.34
CA LYS A 32 7.02 -6.64 -10.73
C LYS A 32 7.52 -6.43 -9.30
N TRP A 33 7.54 -7.50 -8.49
CA TRP A 33 8.07 -7.43 -7.14
C TRP A 33 9.57 -7.20 -7.15
N GLU A 34 10.30 -7.80 -8.11
CA GLU A 34 11.72 -7.50 -8.32
C GLU A 34 11.98 -6.06 -8.72
N ARG A 35 11.15 -5.48 -9.60
CA ARG A 35 11.27 -4.06 -9.98
C ARG A 35 11.03 -3.14 -8.77
N LEU A 36 9.97 -3.41 -8.00
CA LEU A 36 9.69 -2.66 -6.79
C LEU A 36 10.81 -2.81 -5.75
N PHE A 37 11.31 -4.01 -5.53
CA PHE A 37 12.43 -4.25 -4.64
C PHE A 37 13.68 -3.44 -5.05
N LYS A 38 14.08 -3.50 -6.32
CA LYS A 38 15.21 -2.73 -6.85
C LYS A 38 14.97 -1.22 -6.73
N TYR A 39 13.73 -0.79 -6.93
CA TYR A 39 13.35 0.61 -6.73
C TYR A 39 13.56 1.03 -5.26
N VAL A 40 13.07 0.26 -4.31
CA VAL A 40 13.23 0.51 -2.87
C VAL A 40 14.71 0.49 -2.47
N GLU A 41 15.49 -0.50 -2.92
CA GLU A 41 16.94 -0.57 -2.64
C GLU A 41 17.69 0.68 -3.11
N ARG A 42 17.34 1.19 -4.30
CA ARG A 42 17.91 2.42 -4.83
C ARG A 42 17.59 3.63 -3.93
N GLN A 43 16.36 3.75 -3.43
CA GLN A 43 15.97 4.84 -2.53
C GLN A 43 16.72 4.78 -1.18
N LEU A 44 17.06 3.59 -0.72
CA LEU A 44 17.80 3.37 0.52
C LEU A 44 19.34 3.47 0.36
N ASN A 45 19.84 3.58 -0.88
CA ASN A 45 21.28 3.54 -1.20
C ASN A 45 21.99 2.33 -0.57
N GLY A 46 21.32 1.18 -0.47
CA GLY A 46 21.85 -0.05 0.13
C GLY A 46 22.05 0.01 1.65
N ASN A 47 21.58 1.05 2.34
CA ASN A 47 21.75 1.19 3.79
C ASN A 47 20.82 0.23 4.56
N LYS A 48 21.36 -0.90 5.04
CA LYS A 48 20.63 -1.96 5.74
C LYS A 48 20.22 -1.59 7.18
N ASN A 49 20.76 -0.50 7.74
CA ASN A 49 20.40 -0.03 9.09
C ASN A 49 19.08 0.76 9.12
N LYS A 50 18.50 1.01 7.97
CA LYS A 50 17.24 1.74 7.86
C LYS A 50 16.06 0.86 8.31
N LYS A 51 15.19 1.43 9.17
CA LYS A 51 13.93 0.79 9.57
C LYS A 51 12.88 1.04 8.50
N ILE A 52 12.30 -0.04 8.00
CA ILE A 52 11.26 -0.02 6.96
C ILE A 52 9.96 -0.54 7.55
N ILE A 53 8.84 0.14 7.25
CA ILE A 53 7.49 -0.37 7.57
C ILE A 53 6.70 -0.43 6.27
N GLU A 54 6.17 -1.61 5.96
CA GLU A 54 5.25 -1.83 4.84
C GLU A 54 3.82 -1.89 5.36
N LEU A 55 2.99 -0.91 4.94
CA LEU A 55 1.58 -0.78 5.34
C LEU A 55 0.69 -1.50 4.34
N GLY A 56 -0.11 -2.47 4.81
CA GLY A 56 -0.96 -3.29 3.96
C GLY A 56 -0.15 -4.21 3.05
N SER A 57 0.79 -4.97 3.63
CA SER A 57 1.75 -5.80 2.90
C SER A 57 1.15 -7.05 2.24
N GLY A 58 -0.14 -7.37 2.47
CA GLY A 58 -0.81 -8.53 1.87
C GLY A 58 -0.05 -9.84 2.14
N CYS A 59 0.31 -10.58 1.09
CA CYS A 59 1.09 -11.83 1.24
C CYS A 59 2.57 -11.61 1.60
N GLY A 60 3.06 -10.37 1.71
CA GLY A 60 4.41 -10.05 2.21
C GLY A 60 5.56 -10.25 1.23
N GLN A 61 5.31 -10.28 -0.09
CA GLN A 61 6.36 -10.53 -1.09
C GLN A 61 7.51 -9.53 -1.00
N LEU A 62 7.20 -8.22 -0.94
CA LEU A 62 8.23 -7.19 -0.85
C LEU A 62 8.96 -7.26 0.51
N ALA A 63 8.22 -7.39 1.62
CA ALA A 63 8.82 -7.52 2.94
C ALA A 63 9.77 -8.72 3.03
N TYR A 64 9.38 -9.87 2.47
CA TYR A 64 10.24 -11.05 2.41
C TYR A 64 11.54 -10.79 1.62
N MET A 65 11.44 -10.18 0.43
CA MET A 65 12.61 -9.85 -0.39
C MET A 65 13.55 -8.88 0.34
N LEU A 66 12.99 -7.85 0.98
CA LEU A 66 13.76 -6.90 1.79
C LEU A 66 14.45 -7.57 2.99
N GLN A 67 13.75 -8.46 3.70
CA GLN A 67 14.32 -9.21 4.82
C GLN A 67 15.46 -10.10 4.35
N VAL A 68 15.28 -10.88 3.27
CA VAL A 68 16.33 -11.75 2.70
C VAL A 68 17.56 -10.94 2.26
N ALA A 69 17.34 -9.73 1.75
CA ALA A 69 18.42 -8.81 1.40
C ALA A 69 19.09 -8.14 2.63
N GLY A 70 18.64 -8.45 3.86
CA GLY A 70 19.23 -7.98 5.11
C GLY A 70 18.73 -6.64 5.60
N TYR A 71 17.57 -6.15 5.12
CA TYR A 71 16.94 -4.94 5.65
C TYR A 71 16.13 -5.23 6.92
N ASN A 72 16.05 -4.23 7.81
CA ASN A 72 15.14 -4.25 8.96
C ASN A 72 13.74 -3.80 8.52
N VAL A 73 12.88 -4.77 8.18
CA VAL A 73 11.52 -4.54 7.69
C VAL A 73 10.48 -5.09 8.65
N VAL A 74 9.41 -4.33 8.86
CA VAL A 74 8.19 -4.76 9.54
C VAL A 74 7.06 -4.80 8.51
N ALA A 75 6.49 -5.98 8.31
CA ALA A 75 5.31 -6.19 7.46
C ALA A 75 4.04 -5.99 8.28
N THR A 76 3.10 -5.21 7.78
CA THR A 76 1.83 -4.99 8.49
C THR A 76 0.63 -5.25 7.59
N ASP A 77 -0.42 -5.82 8.18
CA ASP A 77 -1.72 -5.96 7.55
C ASP A 77 -2.81 -6.01 8.64
N ILE A 78 -4.08 -5.90 8.26
CA ILE A 78 -5.23 -6.05 9.16
C ILE A 78 -5.93 -7.39 8.99
N VAL A 79 -5.66 -8.11 7.91
CA VAL A 79 -6.29 -9.38 7.54
C VAL A 79 -5.49 -10.54 8.09
N ASP A 80 -6.09 -11.33 8.99
CA ASP A 80 -5.39 -12.41 9.70
C ASP A 80 -4.82 -13.49 8.76
N ASP A 81 -5.53 -13.82 7.66
CA ASP A 81 -5.03 -14.79 6.68
C ASP A 81 -3.73 -14.31 5.99
N PHE A 82 -3.62 -13.01 5.67
CA PHE A 82 -2.38 -12.44 5.14
C PHE A 82 -1.25 -12.46 6.18
N LEU A 83 -1.53 -12.12 7.43
CA LEU A 83 -0.53 -12.18 8.51
C LEU A 83 -0.04 -13.61 8.75
N ASN A 84 -0.92 -14.59 8.65
CA ASN A 84 -0.56 -16.01 8.76
C ASN A 84 0.31 -16.45 7.58
N GLU A 85 -0.02 -16.02 6.36
CA GLU A 85 0.81 -16.28 5.18
C GLU A 85 2.21 -15.67 5.31
N GLN A 86 2.31 -14.41 5.75
CA GLN A 86 3.59 -13.74 5.99
C GLN A 86 4.48 -14.51 6.98
N LYS A 87 3.89 -15.00 8.08
CA LYS A 87 4.61 -15.83 9.06
C LYS A 87 5.02 -17.17 8.46
N SER A 88 4.15 -17.79 7.65
CA SER A 88 4.42 -19.10 7.03
C SER A 88 5.59 -19.07 6.05
N ILE A 89 5.77 -17.96 5.34
CA ILE A 89 6.92 -17.76 4.41
C ILE A 89 8.19 -17.29 5.13
N GLY A 90 8.17 -17.12 6.45
CA GLY A 90 9.34 -16.83 7.26
C GLY A 90 9.66 -15.34 7.45
N ILE A 91 8.68 -14.44 7.34
CA ILE A 91 8.88 -13.04 7.72
C ILE A 91 8.96 -12.93 9.25
N ASN A 92 10.05 -12.34 9.77
CA ASN A 92 10.34 -12.29 11.19
C ASN A 92 9.47 -11.28 11.95
N ASN A 93 9.23 -10.10 11.36
CA ASN A 93 8.52 -8.99 11.99
C ASN A 93 7.19 -8.77 11.28
N VAL A 94 6.14 -9.42 11.77
CA VAL A 94 4.76 -9.32 11.27
C VAL A 94 3.88 -8.73 12.35
N VAL A 95 3.22 -7.60 12.06
CA VAL A 95 2.40 -6.87 13.02
C VAL A 95 1.00 -6.67 12.45
N LYS A 96 -0.03 -7.01 13.25
CA LYS A 96 -1.41 -6.62 12.92
C LYS A 96 -1.57 -5.14 13.22
N TYR A 97 -1.80 -4.35 12.19
CA TYR A 97 -1.88 -2.90 12.30
C TYR A 97 -2.86 -2.31 11.30
N ASN A 98 -3.87 -1.62 11.82
CA ASN A 98 -4.78 -0.80 11.04
C ASN A 98 -4.34 0.67 11.10
N PHE A 99 -3.56 1.12 10.13
CA PHE A 99 -3.02 2.48 10.09
C PHE A 99 -4.10 3.59 10.08
N LEU A 100 -5.38 3.24 9.87
CA LEU A 100 -6.48 4.22 9.93
C LEU A 100 -7.08 4.39 11.33
N THR A 101 -6.89 3.44 12.24
CA THR A 101 -7.55 3.42 13.56
C THR A 101 -6.61 3.17 14.73
N ASP A 102 -5.52 2.43 14.51
CA ASP A 102 -4.62 2.05 15.58
C ASP A 102 -3.58 3.14 15.82
N ASN A 103 -3.17 3.30 17.07
CA ASN A 103 -2.08 4.21 17.40
C ASN A 103 -0.74 3.56 17.05
N TYR A 104 0.09 4.27 16.31
CA TYR A 104 1.43 3.81 15.92
C TYR A 104 2.32 3.52 17.13
N ASP A 105 2.33 4.42 18.12
CA ASP A 105 3.22 4.33 19.30
C ASP A 105 2.90 3.14 20.20
N ASP A 106 1.70 2.56 20.10
CA ASP A 106 1.34 1.35 20.86
C ASP A 106 1.96 0.07 20.27
N LEU A 107 2.38 0.11 19.00
CA LEU A 107 2.86 -1.05 18.25
C LEU A 107 4.32 -0.94 17.81
N PHE A 108 4.85 0.28 17.74
CA PHE A 108 6.20 0.55 17.26
C PHE A 108 6.95 1.47 18.24
N ASP A 109 8.10 1.04 18.67
CA ASP A 109 8.97 1.74 19.66
C ASP A 109 9.75 2.91 19.06
N THR A 110 9.89 2.98 17.75
CA THR A 110 10.65 4.02 17.03
C THR A 110 10.04 4.37 15.70
N LYS A 111 10.29 5.59 15.22
CA LYS A 111 9.91 6.03 13.88
C LYS A 111 10.65 5.26 12.81
N ALA A 112 10.08 5.26 11.59
CA ALA A 112 10.64 4.62 10.42
C ALA A 112 11.54 5.57 9.61
N ASP A 113 12.49 5.02 8.88
CA ASP A 113 13.26 5.73 7.85
C ASP A 113 12.57 5.69 6.49
N LEU A 114 11.80 4.63 6.27
CA LEU A 114 11.00 4.42 5.07
C LEU A 114 9.66 3.80 5.46
N ILE A 115 8.58 4.40 5.00
CA ILE A 115 7.24 3.81 5.00
C ILE A 115 6.88 3.49 3.55
N ILE A 116 6.30 2.30 3.31
CA ILE A 116 5.82 1.87 2.01
C ILE A 116 4.34 1.56 2.13
N SER A 117 3.52 2.09 1.21
CA SER A 117 2.12 1.70 1.03
C SER A 117 1.90 1.39 -0.44
N TRP A 118 1.85 0.09 -0.76
CA TRP A 118 1.83 -0.36 -2.14
C TRP A 118 0.54 -1.12 -2.46
N ARG A 119 -0.17 -0.67 -3.51
CA ARG A 119 -1.42 -1.28 -3.95
C ARG A 119 -2.54 -1.30 -2.89
N ASN A 120 -2.73 -0.17 -2.22
CA ASN A 120 -3.87 0.07 -1.35
C ASN A 120 -4.96 0.91 -2.07
N PRO A 121 -5.59 0.38 -3.14
CA PRO A 121 -6.53 1.15 -3.97
C PRO A 121 -7.92 1.31 -3.33
N HIS A 122 -8.09 0.84 -2.09
CA HIS A 122 -9.39 0.80 -1.40
C HIS A 122 -9.64 2.00 -0.51
N LEU A 123 -8.67 2.90 -0.41
CA LEU A 123 -8.77 4.11 0.39
C LEU A 123 -9.48 5.19 -0.41
N ASP A 124 -10.51 5.80 0.14
CA ASP A 124 -11.07 7.04 -0.39
C ASP A 124 -10.19 8.23 0.00
N MET A 125 -10.56 9.45 -0.43
CA MET A 125 -9.76 10.66 -0.20
C MET A 125 -9.54 10.93 1.29
N ASP A 126 -10.52 10.65 2.15
CA ASP A 126 -10.42 10.94 3.59
C ASP A 126 -9.52 9.91 4.30
N ASP A 127 -9.64 8.63 3.95
CA ASP A 127 -8.76 7.59 4.47
C ASP A 127 -7.33 7.76 3.91
N MET A 128 -7.18 8.24 2.66
CA MET A 128 -5.88 8.54 2.07
C MET A 128 -5.19 9.71 2.79
N LYS A 129 -5.91 10.78 3.16
CA LYS A 129 -5.37 11.87 4.00
C LYS A 129 -4.84 11.34 5.32
N LYS A 130 -5.59 10.45 6.00
CA LYS A 130 -5.13 9.82 7.24
C LYS A 130 -3.85 9.01 7.03
N LEU A 131 -3.76 8.26 5.92
CA LEU A 131 -2.53 7.53 5.59
C LEU A 131 -1.33 8.47 5.42
N PHE A 132 -1.52 9.62 4.77
CA PHE A 132 -0.46 10.63 4.63
C PHE A 132 -0.06 11.22 5.99
N ASP A 133 -1.02 11.52 6.86
CA ASP A 133 -0.75 12.01 8.21
C ASP A 133 0.01 10.97 9.04
N VAL A 134 -0.41 9.71 9.01
CA VAL A 134 0.27 8.60 9.68
C VAL A 134 1.71 8.45 9.17
N ALA A 135 1.91 8.47 7.86
CA ALA A 135 3.26 8.39 7.29
C ALA A 135 4.12 9.59 7.73
N TYR A 136 3.58 10.81 7.68
CA TYR A 136 4.32 12.02 8.06
C TYR A 136 4.76 12.00 9.53
N HIS A 137 3.84 11.68 10.46
CA HIS A 137 4.14 11.71 11.88
C HIS A 137 5.10 10.59 12.33
N ASN A 138 5.08 9.46 11.62
CA ASN A 138 5.84 8.26 11.99
C ASN A 138 7.14 8.05 11.20
N LEU A 139 7.46 8.96 10.29
CA LEU A 139 8.77 9.02 9.65
C LEU A 139 9.78 9.85 10.47
N ASN A 140 11.02 9.39 10.48
CA ASN A 140 12.17 10.17 10.93
C ASN A 140 12.32 11.43 10.06
N ASP A 141 13.09 12.43 10.54
CA ASP A 141 13.47 13.58 9.74
C ASP A 141 14.21 13.11 8.47
N ASN A 142 13.84 13.67 7.33
CA ASN A 142 14.27 13.21 5.99
C ASN A 142 13.88 11.77 5.64
N GLY A 143 12.96 11.15 6.39
CA GLY A 143 12.39 9.85 6.05
C GLY A 143 11.62 9.89 4.73
N LEU A 144 11.46 8.73 4.12
CA LEU A 144 10.83 8.58 2.82
C LEU A 144 9.48 7.86 2.94
N PHE A 145 8.52 8.28 2.11
CA PHE A 145 7.25 7.59 1.91
C PHE A 145 7.14 7.15 0.45
N ILE A 146 7.10 5.84 0.20
CA ILE A 146 6.86 5.28 -1.13
C ILE A 146 5.41 4.85 -1.20
N ILE A 147 4.70 5.38 -2.19
CA ILE A 147 3.27 5.10 -2.39
C ILE A 147 2.93 5.04 -3.87
N ASN A 148 1.92 4.25 -4.23
CA ASN A 148 1.36 4.26 -5.56
C ASN A 148 -0.16 4.45 -5.55
N PHE A 149 -0.68 5.05 -6.63
CA PHE A 149 -2.10 5.34 -6.83
C PHE A 149 -2.56 4.85 -8.19
N GLN A 150 -3.80 4.41 -8.29
CA GLN A 150 -4.43 4.18 -9.58
C GLN A 150 -4.78 5.53 -10.23
N ASN A 151 -4.45 5.67 -11.53
CA ASN A 151 -4.69 6.90 -12.26
C ASN A 151 -6.14 7.01 -12.74
N THR A 152 -6.75 8.18 -12.59
CA THR A 152 -8.10 8.49 -13.10
C THR A 152 -8.25 8.35 -14.61
N LEU A 153 -7.18 8.51 -15.38
CA LEU A 153 -7.22 8.46 -16.86
C LEU A 153 -7.63 7.09 -17.41
N VAL A 154 -7.54 6.03 -16.60
CA VAL A 154 -7.85 4.65 -17.02
C VAL A 154 -9.34 4.33 -16.92
N HIS A 155 -10.10 5.13 -16.18
CA HIS A 155 -11.52 4.91 -15.93
C HIS A 155 -12.31 6.22 -16.09
N PRO A 156 -12.58 6.65 -17.33
CA PRO A 156 -13.33 7.89 -17.59
C PRO A 156 -14.77 7.84 -17.05
N ASP A 157 -15.35 6.65 -16.88
CA ASP A 157 -16.71 6.42 -16.38
C ASP A 157 -16.75 6.18 -14.85
N ALA A 158 -15.68 6.54 -14.12
CA ALA A 158 -15.65 6.41 -12.67
C ALA A 158 -16.70 7.33 -12.02
N GLU A 159 -17.43 6.79 -11.04
CA GLU A 159 -18.32 7.57 -10.19
C GLU A 159 -17.52 8.47 -9.24
N VAL A 160 -18.17 9.47 -8.64
CA VAL A 160 -17.53 10.43 -7.73
C VAL A 160 -18.29 10.45 -6.40
N LEU A 161 -17.56 10.25 -5.30
CA LEU A 161 -18.09 10.41 -3.95
C LEU A 161 -18.23 11.90 -3.57
N GLU A 162 -18.98 12.19 -2.50
CA GLU A 162 -19.15 13.55 -1.97
C GLU A 162 -17.82 14.23 -1.60
N ASN A 163 -16.82 13.45 -1.15
CA ASN A 163 -15.48 13.94 -0.84
C ASN A 163 -14.57 14.08 -2.08
N GLY A 164 -15.11 13.93 -3.28
CA GLY A 164 -14.40 14.09 -4.54
C GLY A 164 -13.66 12.84 -5.02
N THR A 165 -13.65 11.75 -4.27
CA THR A 165 -12.99 10.50 -4.68
C THR A 165 -13.64 9.93 -5.92
N LYS A 166 -12.87 9.71 -6.98
CA LYS A 166 -13.30 8.92 -8.14
C LYS A 166 -13.14 7.45 -7.86
N TYR A 167 -14.16 6.65 -8.16
CA TYR A 167 -14.15 5.24 -7.82
C TYR A 167 -14.95 4.36 -8.79
N ASN A 168 -14.65 3.08 -8.77
CA ASN A 168 -15.47 2.02 -9.34
C ASN A 168 -15.54 0.84 -8.39
N TYR A 169 -16.61 0.06 -8.52
CA TYR A 169 -16.66 -1.27 -7.94
C TYR A 169 -16.24 -2.30 -8.97
N LYS A 170 -15.27 -3.14 -8.63
CA LYS A 170 -15.01 -4.38 -9.38
C LYS A 170 -15.74 -5.52 -8.67
N ILE A 171 -16.59 -6.23 -9.44
CA ILE A 171 -17.15 -7.48 -8.95
C ILE A 171 -16.01 -8.50 -9.08
N LEU A 172 -15.54 -9.01 -7.95
CA LEU A 172 -14.74 -10.22 -7.97
C LEU A 172 -15.71 -11.35 -8.29
N GLU A 173 -15.57 -11.92 -9.47
CA GLU A 173 -16.33 -13.08 -9.89
C GLU A 173 -15.81 -14.33 -9.14
N ASP A 174 -15.89 -14.32 -7.82
CA ASP A 174 -15.95 -15.57 -7.10
C ASP A 174 -17.32 -16.18 -7.34
N LYS A 175 -17.34 -17.44 -7.77
CA LYS A 175 -18.55 -18.18 -8.15
C LYS A 175 -19.56 -18.33 -6.99
N GLN A 176 -19.20 -17.95 -5.77
CA GLN A 176 -20.01 -18.12 -4.55
C GLN A 176 -20.39 -16.80 -3.86
N THR A 177 -19.57 -15.74 -3.94
CA THR A 177 -19.87 -14.45 -3.33
C THR A 177 -19.75 -13.34 -4.37
N LYS A 178 -20.86 -12.65 -4.68
CA LYS A 178 -20.84 -11.47 -5.56
C LYS A 178 -20.37 -10.24 -4.78
N GLU A 179 -19.22 -10.33 -4.15
CA GLU A 179 -18.68 -9.23 -3.37
C GLU A 179 -18.08 -8.16 -4.26
N LYS A 180 -18.41 -6.91 -3.97
CA LYS A 180 -17.92 -5.75 -4.70
C LYS A 180 -16.68 -5.23 -4.01
N ARG A 181 -15.58 -5.13 -4.75
CA ARG A 181 -14.37 -4.49 -4.28
C ARG A 181 -14.33 -3.04 -4.73
N PHE A 182 -14.17 -2.13 -3.79
CA PHE A 182 -14.01 -0.70 -4.03
C PHE A 182 -12.61 -0.39 -4.58
N TYR A 183 -12.54 0.48 -5.59
CA TYR A 183 -11.28 0.98 -6.15
C TYR A 183 -11.37 2.48 -6.33
N ALA A 184 -10.50 3.22 -5.64
CA ALA A 184 -10.34 4.65 -5.80
C ALA A 184 -9.27 4.99 -6.84
N TYR A 185 -9.47 6.10 -7.53
CA TYR A 185 -8.59 6.64 -8.56
C TYR A 185 -8.21 8.07 -8.21
N TYR A 186 -6.95 8.42 -8.44
CA TYR A 186 -6.41 9.72 -8.07
C TYR A 186 -5.82 10.40 -9.30
N SER A 187 -6.12 11.69 -9.46
CA SER A 187 -5.43 12.56 -10.40
C SER A 187 -4.12 13.07 -9.81
N LYS A 188 -3.31 13.71 -10.63
CA LYS A 188 -2.10 14.36 -10.12
C LYS A 188 -2.43 15.50 -9.15
N GLU A 189 -3.53 16.24 -9.40
CA GLU A 189 -4.02 17.31 -8.55
C GLU A 189 -4.47 16.80 -7.17
N ASP A 190 -5.13 15.64 -7.13
CA ASP A 190 -5.50 14.98 -5.87
C ASP A 190 -4.26 14.63 -5.05
N ILE A 191 -3.24 14.05 -5.71
CA ILE A 191 -1.97 13.69 -5.08
C ILE A 191 -1.23 14.93 -4.58
N ASP A 192 -1.20 16.01 -5.36
CA ASP A 192 -0.58 17.28 -4.96
C ASP A 192 -1.30 17.90 -3.74
N THR A 193 -2.61 17.74 -3.65
CA THR A 193 -3.40 18.15 -2.49
C THR A 193 -3.09 17.32 -1.24
N LEU A 194 -3.00 15.99 -1.39
CA LEU A 194 -2.71 15.07 -0.27
C LEU A 194 -1.33 15.30 0.36
N ARG A 195 -0.32 15.60 -0.45
CA ARG A 195 1.07 15.78 0.03
C ARG A 195 1.39 17.20 0.49
N ALA A 196 0.54 18.20 0.16
CA ALA A 196 0.83 19.62 0.39
C ALA A 196 1.14 19.91 1.86
N GLY A 197 2.29 20.55 2.11
CA GLY A 197 2.76 20.89 3.47
C GLY A 197 3.33 19.72 4.28
N LEU A 198 3.22 18.48 3.80
CA LEU A 198 3.71 17.29 4.47
C LEU A 198 4.97 16.73 3.79
N PHE A 199 4.95 16.66 2.46
CA PHE A 199 5.99 15.98 1.70
C PHE A 199 6.43 16.73 0.46
N ASP A 200 7.73 16.68 0.17
CA ASP A 200 8.32 17.04 -1.12
C ASP A 200 8.41 15.81 -2.02
N VAL A 201 8.14 15.98 -3.32
CA VAL A 201 8.31 14.90 -4.30
C VAL A 201 9.80 14.74 -4.59
N GLN A 202 10.38 13.61 -4.18
CA GLN A 202 11.75 13.24 -4.52
C GLN A 202 11.83 12.56 -5.89
N GLU A 203 10.86 11.70 -6.19
CA GLU A 203 10.76 11.00 -7.47
C GLU A 203 9.28 10.75 -7.82
N TYR A 204 8.95 10.89 -9.09
CA TYR A 204 7.64 10.57 -9.64
C TYR A 204 7.80 9.89 -10.98
N HIS A 205 7.10 8.79 -11.19
CA HIS A 205 6.97 8.17 -12.50
C HIS A 205 5.60 7.49 -12.64
N ASN A 206 5.21 7.19 -13.88
CA ASN A 206 4.05 6.38 -14.19
C ASN A 206 4.50 4.96 -14.51
N GLU A 207 3.87 3.96 -13.90
CA GLU A 207 3.95 2.58 -14.33
C GLU A 207 2.73 2.24 -15.19
N GLY A 208 2.95 1.75 -16.41
CA GLY A 208 1.91 1.31 -17.32
C GLY A 208 2.46 0.32 -18.33
N GLY A 209 1.76 -0.79 -18.54
CA GLY A 209 1.98 -1.75 -19.62
C GLY A 209 0.87 -1.65 -20.67
N LYS A 210 0.91 -2.49 -21.73
CA LYS A 210 -0.05 -2.48 -22.85
C LYS A 210 -1.51 -2.71 -22.46
N ASP A 211 -1.79 -3.26 -21.25
CA ASP A 211 -3.13 -3.51 -20.71
C ASP A 211 -3.50 -2.64 -19.49
N GLN A 212 -2.70 -1.66 -19.15
CA GLN A 212 -2.99 -0.33 -18.71
C GLN A 212 -3.81 -0.18 -17.42
N LEU A 213 -3.25 -0.61 -16.32
CA LEU A 213 -3.50 0.09 -15.07
C LEU A 213 -2.33 1.09 -14.92
N ASN A 214 -2.52 2.34 -15.36
CA ASN A 214 -1.54 3.38 -15.12
C ASN A 214 -1.53 3.70 -13.63
N TRP A 215 -0.39 3.47 -13.02
CA TRP A 215 -0.15 3.80 -11.63
C TRP A 215 0.75 5.03 -11.55
N HIS A 216 0.38 5.98 -10.71
CA HIS A 216 1.31 6.98 -10.24
C HIS A 216 2.17 6.36 -9.15
N VAL A 217 3.47 6.43 -9.28
CA VAL A 217 4.44 5.97 -8.29
C VAL A 217 5.24 7.15 -7.78
N LEU A 218 5.25 7.33 -6.47
CA LEU A 218 5.93 8.44 -5.83
C LEU A 218 6.88 7.97 -4.73
N THR A 219 8.06 8.55 -4.70
CA THR A 219 8.87 8.68 -3.49
C THR A 219 8.73 10.09 -2.97
N LEU A 220 8.19 10.21 -1.79
CA LEU A 220 7.93 11.44 -1.07
C LEU A 220 8.92 11.57 0.07
N LYS A 221 9.53 12.73 0.23
CA LYS A 221 10.45 13.04 1.33
C LYS A 221 9.72 13.91 2.34
N LYS A 222 9.78 13.53 3.61
CA LYS A 222 9.21 14.31 4.71
C LYS A 222 9.79 15.72 4.72
N THR A 223 8.94 16.74 4.73
CA THR A 223 9.32 18.14 4.94
C THR A 223 9.78 18.35 6.40
N LYS A 224 10.57 19.39 6.64
CA LYS A 224 11.00 19.76 7.99
C LYS A 224 9.89 20.43 8.78
#